data_d904b4ffa13c314b79d7847be260bb08
#
_entry.id   d904b4ffa13c314b79d7847be260bb08
#
_cell.length_a   1.000
_cell.length_b   1.000
_cell.length_c   1.000
_cell.angle_alpha   90.00
_cell.angle_beta   90.00
_cell.angle_gamma   90.00
#
_symmetry.space_group_name_H-M   'P 1'
#
loop_
_entity.id
_entity.type
_entity.pdbx_description
1 polymer ?
#
loop_
_entity_poly.entity_id
_entity_poly.type
_entity_poly.pdbx_seq_one_letter_code
_entity_poly.pdbx_strand_id
1 'polypeptide(L)'
;LAGSGAHRYTVRILPDADAIAGNNAAEQWVEVQGGGRVVLVTAYTDAPLAAALRAQGLEVEVIDDLSTAHVGVLSGAEAVILDNVPAYKLDPGFVKGLDFFVREQGGGLAMIGGKFSFASGGWFGSSLDPLLPVSMELKQEHRKLAVAMAIVMDRSGSMSMTAPGTNETKMAL
;
A
#
# COMPACT_ATOMS: atom_id res chain seq x y z
N LEU A 1 3.20 29.38 3.15
CA LEU A 1 1.96 28.97 2.48
C LEU A 1 0.81 29.28 3.41
N ALA A 2 -0.27 29.90 2.90
CA ALA A 2 -1.46 30.16 3.68
C ALA A 2 -2.13 28.84 4.07
N GLY A 3 -2.65 28.72 5.30
CA GLY A 3 -3.46 27.57 5.70
C GLY A 3 -4.74 27.43 4.86
N SER A 4 -5.47 26.35 5.01
CA SER A 4 -6.79 26.17 4.36
C SER A 4 -7.79 27.22 4.84
N GLY A 5 -8.74 27.59 3.97
CA GLY A 5 -9.80 28.55 4.24
C GLY A 5 -9.83 29.73 3.28
N ALA A 6 -10.74 30.67 3.54
CA ALA A 6 -10.89 31.85 2.71
C ALA A 6 -9.84 32.92 3.06
N HIS A 7 -9.03 33.28 2.09
CA HIS A 7 -7.98 34.30 2.23
C HIS A 7 -8.29 35.48 1.34
N ARG A 8 -8.18 36.68 1.93
CA ARG A 8 -8.31 37.95 1.21
C ARG A 8 -6.93 38.45 0.79
N TYR A 9 -6.72 38.58 -0.50
CA TYR A 9 -5.54 39.19 -1.09
C TYR A 9 -5.89 40.64 -1.49
N THR A 10 -5.07 41.60 -1.05
CA THR A 10 -5.20 42.99 -1.41
C THR A 10 -3.93 43.41 -2.13
N VAL A 11 -4.07 43.91 -3.34
CA VAL A 11 -3.00 44.50 -4.12
C VAL A 11 -3.20 46.03 -4.08
N ARG A 12 -2.16 46.76 -3.75
CA ARG A 12 -2.16 48.26 -3.75
C ARG A 12 -1.03 48.75 -4.62
N ILE A 13 -1.36 49.78 -5.40
CA ILE A 13 -0.38 50.55 -6.17
C ILE A 13 -0.16 51.87 -5.38
N LEU A 14 1.10 52.23 -5.21
CA LEU A 14 1.51 53.47 -4.52
C LEU A 14 2.22 54.36 -5.55
N PRO A 15 1.49 55.12 -6.37
CA PRO A 15 2.08 56.05 -7.32
C PRO A 15 2.57 57.31 -6.67
N ASP A 16 3.62 57.93 -7.18
CA ASP A 16 4.15 59.19 -6.69
C ASP A 16 3.17 60.36 -6.95
N ALA A 17 2.32 60.26 -7.97
CA ALA A 17 1.25 61.21 -8.26
C ALA A 17 0.06 60.45 -8.85
N ASP A 18 -1.13 60.66 -8.30
CA ASP A 18 -2.37 60.02 -8.74
C ASP A 18 -3.56 60.99 -8.67
N ALA A 19 -4.30 61.05 -9.78
CA ALA A 19 -5.52 61.86 -9.89
C ALA A 19 -6.76 61.13 -9.33
N ILE A 20 -6.73 59.81 -9.19
CA ILE A 20 -7.89 59.00 -8.77
C ILE A 20 -7.43 57.88 -7.81
N ALA A 21 -7.19 58.26 -6.55
CA ALA A 21 -6.70 57.30 -5.54
C ALA A 21 -7.66 56.13 -5.26
N GLY A 22 -8.91 56.18 -5.67
CA GLY A 22 -9.88 55.11 -5.46
C GLY A 22 -9.68 53.86 -6.30
N ASN A 23 -8.85 53.90 -7.35
CA ASN A 23 -8.54 52.73 -8.23
C ASN A 23 -7.22 52.07 -7.89
N ASN A 24 -6.55 52.47 -6.84
CA ASN A 24 -5.21 51.98 -6.46
C ASN A 24 -5.25 50.72 -5.63
N ALA A 25 -6.40 50.16 -5.34
CA ALA A 25 -6.50 48.92 -4.59
C ALA A 25 -7.49 47.97 -5.27
N ALA A 26 -7.11 46.72 -5.36
CA ALA A 26 -7.98 45.64 -5.76
C ALA A 26 -7.94 44.51 -4.71
N GLU A 27 -9.09 43.93 -4.44
CA GLU A 27 -9.21 42.81 -3.49
C GLU A 27 -9.79 41.61 -4.20
N GLN A 28 -9.25 40.46 -3.86
CA GLN A 28 -9.75 39.15 -4.34
C GLN A 28 -9.78 38.19 -3.18
N TRP A 29 -10.88 37.46 -3.07
CA TRP A 29 -11.00 36.33 -2.17
C TRP A 29 -10.59 35.08 -2.91
N VAL A 30 -9.72 34.30 -2.28
CA VAL A 30 -9.28 32.98 -2.76
C VAL A 30 -9.56 31.98 -1.66
N GLU A 31 -10.32 30.96 -1.98
CA GLU A 31 -10.52 29.83 -1.09
C GLU A 31 -9.39 28.82 -1.32
N VAL A 32 -8.54 28.66 -0.30
CA VAL A 32 -7.51 27.62 -0.28
C VAL A 32 -8.15 26.39 0.32
N GLN A 33 -8.41 25.39 -0.52
CA GLN A 33 -8.87 24.10 -0.04
C GLN A 33 -7.76 23.48 0.80
N GLY A 34 -8.12 22.89 1.94
CA GLY A 34 -7.18 22.15 2.78
C GLY A 34 -6.56 21.00 2.01
N GLY A 35 -5.44 20.49 2.48
CA GLY A 35 -4.83 19.30 1.91
C GLY A 35 -5.85 18.18 1.83
N GLY A 36 -5.82 17.46 0.71
CA GLY A 36 -6.77 16.40 0.44
C GLY A 36 -6.82 15.34 1.53
N ARG A 37 -8.00 14.78 1.77
CA ARG A 37 -8.17 13.70 2.73
C ARG A 37 -7.57 12.41 2.18
N VAL A 38 -6.59 11.87 2.89
CA VAL A 38 -5.92 10.60 2.55
C VAL A 38 -6.31 9.53 3.56
N VAL A 39 -6.75 8.38 3.08
CA VAL A 39 -7.01 7.20 3.91
C VAL A 39 -5.76 6.32 3.88
N LEU A 40 -5.12 6.15 5.02
CA LEU A 40 -3.97 5.27 5.21
C LEU A 40 -4.44 3.98 5.87
N VAL A 41 -4.53 2.91 5.10
CA VAL A 41 -4.78 1.56 5.61
C VAL A 41 -3.43 0.89 5.84
N THR A 42 -3.14 0.53 7.08
CA THR A 42 -1.81 0.03 7.46
C THR A 42 -1.89 -1.16 8.41
N ALA A 43 -0.89 -2.04 8.34
CA ALA A 43 -0.72 -3.12 9.31
C ALA A 43 0.12 -2.71 10.53
N TYR A 44 0.55 -1.46 10.59
CA TYR A 44 1.39 -0.93 11.68
C TYR A 44 0.57 -0.10 12.65
N THR A 45 0.67 -0.38 13.94
CA THR A 45 -0.08 0.33 15.00
C THR A 45 0.41 1.75 15.24
N ASP A 46 1.68 2.05 14.98
CA ASP A 46 2.28 3.38 15.16
C ASP A 46 2.26 4.26 13.90
N ALA A 47 1.89 3.69 12.74
CA ALA A 47 1.67 4.35 11.46
C ALA A 47 2.60 5.59 11.21
N PRO A 48 3.93 5.41 11.17
CA PRO A 48 4.88 6.53 11.07
C PRO A 48 4.68 7.38 9.82
N LEU A 49 4.15 6.78 8.75
CA LEU A 49 3.82 7.48 7.52
C LEU A 49 2.73 8.53 7.73
N ALA A 50 1.76 8.28 8.62
CA ALA A 50 0.69 9.23 8.91
C ALA A 50 1.24 10.56 9.45
N ALA A 51 2.24 10.49 10.33
CA ALA A 51 2.88 11.69 10.88
C ALA A 51 3.59 12.50 9.77
N ALA A 52 4.29 11.81 8.87
CA ALA A 52 4.98 12.45 7.75
C ALA A 52 4.00 13.14 6.77
N LEU A 53 2.89 12.48 6.45
CA LEU A 53 1.86 13.04 5.56
C LEU A 53 1.16 14.24 6.20
N ARG A 54 0.81 14.16 7.50
CA ARG A 54 0.20 15.28 8.23
C ARG A 54 1.14 16.49 8.30
N ALA A 55 2.45 16.27 8.42
CA ALA A 55 3.45 17.34 8.41
C ALA A 55 3.50 18.07 7.05
N GLN A 56 3.02 17.46 5.97
CA GLN A 56 2.86 18.09 4.65
C GLN A 56 1.50 18.77 4.46
N GLY A 57 0.67 18.84 5.50
CA GLY A 57 -0.63 19.52 5.47
C GLY A 57 -1.77 18.66 4.94
N LEU A 58 -1.57 17.33 4.78
CA LEU A 58 -2.64 16.41 4.39
C LEU A 58 -3.50 16.03 5.61
N GLU A 59 -4.80 15.88 5.38
CA GLU A 59 -5.70 15.28 6.36
C GLU A 59 -5.60 13.76 6.24
N VAL A 60 -5.09 13.08 7.26
CA VAL A 60 -4.84 11.64 7.21
C VAL A 60 -5.72 10.90 8.20
N GLU A 61 -6.62 10.07 7.68
CA GLU A 61 -7.35 9.07 8.43
C GLU A 61 -6.57 7.75 8.42
N VAL A 62 -6.28 7.21 9.59
CA VAL A 62 -5.53 5.96 9.74
C VAL A 62 -6.48 4.83 10.09
N ILE A 63 -6.38 3.73 9.35
CA ILE A 63 -7.08 2.46 9.60
C ILE A 63 -6.01 1.40 9.86
N ASP A 64 -5.76 1.09 11.11
CA ASP A 64 -4.84 0.06 11.59
C ASP A 64 -5.56 -1.25 11.97
N ASP A 65 -6.86 -1.17 12.28
CA ASP A 65 -7.73 -2.35 12.34
C ASP A 65 -8.34 -2.61 10.96
N LEU A 66 -7.76 -3.56 10.23
CA LEU A 66 -8.16 -3.89 8.86
C LEU A 66 -9.61 -4.37 8.75
N SER A 67 -10.22 -4.83 9.84
CA SER A 67 -11.64 -5.23 9.86
C SER A 67 -12.60 -4.05 9.75
N THR A 68 -12.13 -2.85 10.06
CA THR A 68 -12.91 -1.61 9.96
C THR A 68 -12.82 -0.94 8.59
N ALA A 69 -11.94 -1.44 7.71
CA ALA A 69 -11.82 -0.94 6.34
C ALA A 69 -13.06 -1.32 5.52
N HIS A 70 -13.92 -0.37 5.22
CA HIS A 70 -15.14 -0.57 4.44
C HIS A 70 -15.28 0.51 3.37
N VAL A 71 -16.15 0.29 2.38
CA VAL A 71 -16.30 1.19 1.23
C VAL A 71 -16.67 2.63 1.62
N GLY A 72 -17.36 2.82 2.76
CA GLY A 72 -17.77 4.15 3.23
C GLY A 72 -16.60 5.08 3.56
N VAL A 73 -15.43 4.55 3.93
CA VAL A 73 -14.24 5.38 4.22
C VAL A 73 -13.65 6.04 2.98
N LEU A 74 -14.03 5.58 1.79
CA LEU A 74 -13.60 6.16 0.51
C LEU A 74 -14.35 7.46 0.18
N SER A 75 -15.49 7.71 0.84
CA SER A 75 -16.30 8.90 0.59
C SER A 75 -15.54 10.16 0.97
N GLY A 76 -15.32 11.06 0.02
CA GLY A 76 -14.56 12.30 0.23
C GLY A 76 -13.05 12.13 0.40
N ALA A 77 -12.51 10.92 0.22
CA ALA A 77 -11.08 10.71 0.12
C ALA A 77 -10.57 11.16 -1.27
N GLU A 78 -9.39 11.73 -1.32
CA GLU A 78 -8.67 12.02 -2.56
C GLU A 78 -7.69 10.90 -2.91
N ALA A 79 -7.15 10.22 -1.90
CA ALA A 79 -6.24 9.11 -2.10
C ALA A 79 -6.37 8.05 -1.00
N VAL A 80 -6.02 6.82 -1.36
CA VAL A 80 -5.88 5.69 -0.43
C VAL A 80 -4.47 5.15 -0.53
N ILE A 81 -3.87 4.91 0.61
CA ILE A 81 -2.54 4.28 0.73
C ILE A 81 -2.71 2.95 1.44
N LEU A 82 -2.29 1.87 0.79
CA LEU A 82 -2.22 0.53 1.37
C LEU A 82 -0.78 0.28 1.81
N ASP A 83 -0.52 0.31 3.13
CA ASP A 83 0.80 0.17 3.71
C ASP A 83 0.98 -1.20 4.37
N ASN A 84 1.69 -2.09 3.68
CA ASN A 84 1.97 -3.45 4.13
C ASN A 84 0.71 -4.28 4.50
N VAL A 85 -0.35 -4.15 3.73
CA VAL A 85 -1.66 -4.75 3.97
C VAL A 85 -1.90 -5.94 3.04
N PRO A 86 -2.23 -7.13 3.55
CA PRO A 86 -2.59 -8.26 2.72
C PRO A 86 -4.06 -8.19 2.27
N ALA A 87 -4.31 -8.53 0.99
CA ALA A 87 -5.64 -8.48 0.38
C ALA A 87 -6.67 -9.34 1.13
N TYR A 88 -6.25 -10.52 1.61
CA TYR A 88 -7.13 -11.49 2.28
C TYR A 88 -7.63 -11.07 3.68
N LYS A 89 -7.08 -9.98 4.25
CA LYS A 89 -7.55 -9.41 5.53
C LYS A 89 -8.55 -8.27 5.34
N LEU A 90 -8.74 -7.80 4.13
CA LEU A 90 -9.67 -6.73 3.83
C LEU A 90 -11.02 -7.30 3.38
N ASP A 91 -12.06 -6.54 3.63
CA ASP A 91 -13.38 -6.85 3.10
C ASP A 91 -13.37 -6.85 1.57
N PRO A 92 -13.90 -7.89 0.89
CA PRO A 92 -13.94 -7.93 -0.57
C PRO A 92 -14.73 -6.78 -1.21
N GLY A 93 -15.72 -6.24 -0.49
CA GLY A 93 -16.48 -5.07 -0.93
C GLY A 93 -15.61 -3.82 -0.91
N PHE A 94 -14.74 -3.67 0.10
CA PHE A 94 -13.77 -2.58 0.14
C PHE A 94 -12.78 -2.65 -1.03
N VAL A 95 -12.22 -3.83 -1.32
CA VAL A 95 -11.28 -4.02 -2.43
C VAL A 95 -11.93 -3.69 -3.79
N LYS A 96 -13.19 -4.12 -4.00
CA LYS A 96 -13.96 -3.73 -5.20
C LYS A 96 -14.28 -2.23 -5.21
N GLY A 97 -14.56 -1.65 -4.04
CA GLY A 97 -14.78 -0.22 -3.89
C GLY A 97 -13.56 0.60 -4.26
N LEU A 98 -12.35 0.12 -3.97
CA LEU A 98 -11.10 0.76 -4.40
C LEU A 98 -10.93 0.76 -5.92
N ASP A 99 -11.30 -0.32 -6.61
CA ASP A 99 -11.28 -0.35 -8.08
C ASP A 99 -12.20 0.73 -8.66
N PHE A 100 -13.43 0.83 -8.17
CA PHE A 100 -14.38 1.88 -8.57
C PHE A 100 -13.88 3.29 -8.22
N PHE A 101 -13.33 3.46 -7.03
CA PHE A 101 -12.77 4.73 -6.56
C PHE A 101 -11.68 5.26 -7.50
N VAL A 102 -10.78 4.39 -7.95
CA VAL A 102 -9.70 4.79 -8.85
C VAL A 102 -10.20 5.04 -10.27
N ARG A 103 -11.03 4.12 -10.83
CA ARG A 103 -11.41 4.19 -12.24
C ARG A 103 -12.50 5.22 -12.53
N GLU A 104 -13.48 5.30 -11.65
CA GLU A 104 -14.69 6.08 -11.91
C GLU A 104 -14.69 7.41 -11.16
N GLN A 105 -14.08 7.47 -9.97
CA GLN A 105 -14.03 8.70 -9.18
C GLN A 105 -12.72 9.46 -9.35
N GLY A 106 -11.71 8.86 -10.02
CA GLY A 106 -10.40 9.50 -10.22
C GLY A 106 -9.54 9.58 -8.96
N GLY A 107 -9.85 8.77 -7.95
CA GLY A 107 -9.10 8.73 -6.69
C GLY A 107 -7.68 8.20 -6.86
N GLY A 108 -6.75 8.70 -6.06
CA GLY A 108 -5.38 8.21 -6.02
C GLY A 108 -5.26 6.88 -5.26
N LEU A 109 -4.44 5.96 -5.76
CA LEU A 109 -4.11 4.72 -5.07
C LEU A 109 -2.60 4.56 -5.00
N ALA A 110 -2.08 4.33 -3.79
CA ALA A 110 -0.69 3.95 -3.59
C ALA A 110 -0.61 2.65 -2.79
N MET A 111 0.29 1.76 -3.20
CA MET A 111 0.61 0.56 -2.43
C MET A 111 2.08 0.62 -2.02
N ILE A 112 2.33 0.52 -0.71
CA ILE A 112 3.67 0.56 -0.15
C ILE A 112 4.12 -0.86 0.17
N GLY A 113 5.34 -1.15 -0.24
CA GLY A 113 5.93 -2.47 -0.12
C GLY A 113 6.20 -2.89 1.32
N GLY A 114 6.12 -4.19 1.55
CA GLY A 114 6.40 -4.87 2.79
C GLY A 114 6.12 -6.36 2.60
N LYS A 115 6.22 -7.11 3.66
CA LYS A 115 6.03 -8.57 3.63
C LYS A 115 4.63 -8.98 3.14
N PHE A 116 3.63 -8.10 3.35
CA PHE A 116 2.23 -8.37 3.05
C PHE A 116 1.67 -7.48 1.93
N SER A 117 2.54 -6.87 1.12
CA SER A 117 2.13 -6.08 -0.04
C SER A 117 2.34 -6.86 -1.33
N PHE A 118 1.78 -6.33 -2.43
CA PHE A 118 1.93 -6.86 -3.79
C PHE A 118 1.58 -8.36 -3.88
N ALA A 119 2.29 -9.12 -4.72
CA ALA A 119 2.03 -10.55 -4.92
C ALA A 119 2.10 -11.36 -3.61
N SER A 120 3.05 -11.07 -2.72
CA SER A 120 3.18 -11.75 -1.42
C SER A 120 2.02 -11.46 -0.47
N GLY A 121 1.33 -10.33 -0.64
CA GLY A 121 0.12 -9.97 0.09
C GLY A 121 -1.18 -10.51 -0.53
N GLY A 122 -1.10 -11.29 -1.62
CA GLY A 122 -2.28 -11.85 -2.29
C GLY A 122 -2.98 -10.86 -3.23
N TRP A 123 -2.28 -9.83 -3.70
CA TRP A 123 -2.84 -8.84 -4.62
C TRP A 123 -2.79 -9.26 -6.09
N PHE A 124 -1.95 -10.26 -6.42
CA PHE A 124 -1.90 -10.83 -7.77
C PHE A 124 -3.25 -11.39 -8.20
N GLY A 125 -3.73 -11.00 -9.37
CA GLY A 125 -5.05 -11.39 -9.89
C GLY A 125 -6.24 -10.77 -9.16
N SER A 126 -6.03 -9.83 -8.22
CA SER A 126 -7.11 -9.04 -7.63
C SER A 126 -7.62 -7.95 -8.58
N SER A 127 -8.74 -7.30 -8.25
CA SER A 127 -9.25 -6.14 -9.02
C SER A 127 -8.27 -4.96 -9.05
N LEU A 128 -7.35 -4.87 -8.09
CA LEU A 128 -6.35 -3.81 -8.02
C LEU A 128 -5.08 -4.11 -8.82
N ASP A 129 -4.80 -5.37 -9.17
CA ASP A 129 -3.62 -5.75 -9.95
C ASP A 129 -3.43 -4.91 -11.22
N PRO A 130 -4.46 -4.74 -12.08
CA PRO A 130 -4.33 -3.94 -13.30
C PRO A 130 -4.26 -2.42 -13.06
N LEU A 131 -4.48 -1.94 -11.83
CA LEU A 131 -4.39 -0.52 -11.47
C LEU A 131 -2.97 -0.14 -11.05
N LEU A 132 -2.18 -1.10 -10.63
CA LEU A 132 -0.83 -0.84 -10.16
C LEU A 132 0.16 -0.74 -11.33
N PRO A 133 1.13 0.19 -11.26
CA PRO A 133 2.10 0.40 -12.35
C PRO A 133 3.20 -0.68 -12.41
N VAL A 134 3.03 -1.78 -11.68
CA VAL A 134 3.99 -2.87 -11.58
C VAL A 134 3.32 -4.20 -11.90
N SER A 135 3.98 -5.06 -12.67
CA SER A 135 3.53 -6.43 -12.86
C SER A 135 3.86 -7.28 -11.63
N MET A 136 2.86 -7.93 -11.08
CA MET A 136 3.02 -8.88 -9.97
C MET A 136 3.24 -10.31 -10.44
N GLU A 137 3.30 -10.55 -11.75
CA GLU A 137 3.69 -11.85 -12.27
C GLU A 137 5.08 -12.23 -11.81
N LEU A 138 5.18 -13.31 -11.06
CA LEU A 138 6.46 -13.95 -10.81
C LEU A 138 6.95 -14.52 -12.14
N LYS A 139 7.81 -13.82 -12.83
CA LYS A 139 8.62 -14.43 -13.88
C LYS A 139 9.45 -15.52 -13.22
N GLN A 140 8.92 -16.72 -13.19
CA GLN A 140 9.71 -17.88 -12.83
C GLN A 140 10.78 -18.00 -13.94
N GLU A 141 11.94 -17.41 -13.70
CA GLU A 141 13.13 -18.02 -14.28
C GLU A 141 13.08 -19.46 -13.82
N HIS A 142 12.95 -20.37 -14.79
CA HIS A 142 13.09 -21.81 -14.55
C HIS A 142 14.56 -22.06 -14.12
N ARG A 143 14.92 -21.59 -12.95
CA ARG A 143 16.05 -22.16 -12.23
C ARG A 143 15.60 -23.57 -11.88
N LYS A 144 15.94 -24.50 -12.77
CA LYS A 144 15.93 -25.91 -12.41
C LYS A 144 16.75 -25.99 -11.14
N LEU A 145 16.06 -26.11 -10.01
CA LEU A 145 16.71 -26.45 -8.75
C LEU A 145 17.31 -27.83 -8.98
N ALA A 146 18.57 -27.87 -9.37
CA ALA A 146 19.33 -29.11 -9.41
C ALA A 146 19.56 -29.49 -7.94
N VAL A 147 18.76 -30.40 -7.43
CA VAL A 147 18.99 -31.01 -6.13
C VAL A 147 20.00 -32.14 -6.37
N ALA A 148 21.24 -31.96 -5.90
CA ALA A 148 22.20 -33.05 -5.83
C ALA A 148 21.91 -33.83 -4.54
N MET A 149 21.43 -35.07 -4.67
CA MET A 149 21.21 -35.96 -3.54
C MET A 149 22.34 -37.00 -3.53
N ALA A 150 23.15 -37.03 -2.48
CA ALA A 150 24.11 -38.09 -2.23
C ALA A 150 23.50 -39.09 -1.23
N ILE A 151 23.27 -40.32 -1.64
CA ILE A 151 22.84 -41.40 -0.74
C ILE A 151 24.10 -42.20 -0.37
N VAL A 152 24.49 -42.13 0.89
CA VAL A 152 25.59 -42.91 1.43
C VAL A 152 24.99 -44.08 2.23
N MET A 153 25.19 -45.31 1.72
CA MET A 153 24.77 -46.51 2.44
C MET A 153 25.98 -47.13 3.13
N ASP A 154 25.85 -47.33 4.41
CA ASP A 154 26.84 -48.10 5.17
C ASP A 154 26.74 -49.57 4.81
N ARG A 155 27.86 -50.17 4.41
CA ARG A 155 28.02 -51.61 4.14
C ARG A 155 28.94 -52.28 5.14
N SER A 156 28.95 -51.80 6.37
CA SER A 156 29.70 -52.44 7.44
C SER A 156 29.20 -53.85 7.75
N GLY A 157 30.02 -54.68 8.35
CA GLY A 157 29.67 -56.08 8.69
C GLY A 157 28.43 -56.21 9.59
N SER A 158 28.06 -55.15 10.32
CA SER A 158 26.84 -55.10 11.13
C SER A 158 25.56 -55.02 10.33
N MET A 159 25.62 -54.61 9.06
CA MET A 159 24.48 -54.56 8.16
C MET A 159 24.10 -55.92 7.57
N SER A 160 25.02 -56.89 7.62
CA SER A 160 24.74 -58.28 7.21
C SER A 160 24.10 -59.13 8.33
N MET A 161 23.95 -58.59 9.53
CA MET A 161 23.24 -59.23 10.63
C MET A 161 21.73 -59.23 10.36
N THR A 162 21.04 -60.31 10.74
CA THR A 162 19.60 -60.42 10.71
C THR A 162 18.95 -59.41 11.66
N ALA A 163 17.89 -58.76 11.22
CA ALA A 163 17.12 -57.86 12.04
C ALA A 163 16.34 -58.63 13.12
N PRO A 164 16.23 -58.13 14.36
CA PRO A 164 15.49 -58.83 15.42
C PRO A 164 14.06 -59.11 15.01
N GLY A 165 13.64 -60.38 15.07
CA GLY A 165 12.27 -60.79 14.73
C GLY A 165 12.00 -61.03 13.25
N THR A 166 13.01 -61.00 12.38
CA THR A 166 12.90 -61.31 10.94
C THR A 166 14.00 -62.25 10.49
N ASN A 167 13.85 -62.91 9.36
CA ASN A 167 14.91 -63.70 8.71
C ASN A 167 15.69 -62.87 7.66
N GLU A 168 15.47 -61.59 7.61
CA GLU A 168 16.08 -60.69 6.65
C GLU A 168 17.25 -59.94 7.26
N THR A 169 18.27 -59.63 6.45
CA THR A 169 19.37 -58.81 6.90
C THR A 169 18.97 -57.36 7.05
N LYS A 170 19.60 -56.58 7.93
CA LYS A 170 19.33 -55.12 8.07
C LYS A 170 19.54 -54.35 6.77
N MET A 171 20.18 -54.93 5.78
CA MET A 171 20.42 -54.34 4.47
C MET A 171 19.29 -54.66 3.47
N ALA A 172 18.43 -55.63 3.77
CA ALA A 172 17.31 -56.08 2.93
C ALA A 172 15.97 -55.48 3.38
N LEU A 173 15.95 -54.80 4.51
CA LEU A 173 14.83 -54.03 5.03
C LEU A 173 14.89 -52.58 4.52
#